data_da29cd910296a856f82afbe84a37df85
#
_entry.id   da29cd910296a856f82afbe84a37df85
#
_cell.length_a   1.000
_cell.length_b   1.000
_cell.length_c   1.000
_cell.angle_alpha   90.00
_cell.angle_beta   90.00
_cell.angle_gamma   90.00
#
_symmetry.space_group_name_H-M   'P 1'
#
loop_
_entity.id
_entity.type
_entity.pdbx_description
1 polymer ?
#
loop_
_entity_poly.entity_id
_entity_poly.type
_entity_poly.pdbx_seq_one_letter_code
_entity_poly.pdbx_strand_id
1 'polypeptide(L)'
;MDAFAKGASEQYIDELALESYIEKLLKEGVVIVAIENNEVIGALLSCPLTFDEYVTSEITENFAVEKCVYVAEMMVAEQARGKGIGQQLLTAFFESPDTKQYSDAFIRVWDKNVGAIALYEKMGFAPYTSIEQTKRKADGSETFVMQKIYLHKKMN
;
A
#
# COMPACT_ATOMS: atom_id res chain seq x y z
N MET A 1 0.08 8.63 -12.33
CA MET A 1 0.93 7.49 -12.77
C MET A 1 2.40 7.74 -12.50
N ASP A 2 2.92 8.94 -12.73
CA ASP A 2 4.33 9.26 -12.50
C ASP A 2 4.83 8.97 -11.08
N ALA A 3 4.03 9.28 -10.06
CA ALA A 3 4.42 9.04 -8.66
C ALA A 3 4.61 7.56 -8.35
N PHE A 4 3.81 6.69 -8.98
CA PHE A 4 3.92 5.24 -8.84
C PHE A 4 5.11 4.70 -9.61
N ALA A 5 5.27 5.14 -10.86
CA ALA A 5 6.37 4.69 -11.73
C ALA A 5 7.75 5.10 -11.18
N LYS A 6 7.83 6.20 -10.42
CA LYS A 6 9.05 6.69 -9.78
C LYS A 6 9.21 6.23 -8.33
N GLY A 7 8.61 5.10 -7.96
CA GLY A 7 8.72 4.54 -6.61
C GLY A 7 10.15 4.19 -6.21
N ALA A 8 10.38 4.01 -4.90
CA ALA A 8 11.69 3.78 -4.32
C ALA A 8 12.38 2.48 -4.77
N SER A 9 11.63 1.54 -5.33
CA SER A 9 12.10 0.19 -5.65
C SER A 9 12.78 0.06 -7.02
N GLU A 10 12.69 1.08 -7.89
CA GLU A 10 13.24 1.05 -9.25
C GLU A 10 12.85 -0.22 -10.05
N GLN A 11 11.68 -0.81 -9.74
CA GLN A 11 11.21 -2.02 -10.41
C GLN A 11 10.59 -1.69 -11.78
N TYR A 12 10.64 -2.68 -12.69
CA TYR A 12 9.92 -2.60 -13.96
C TYR A 12 8.41 -2.59 -13.71
N ILE A 13 7.69 -1.68 -14.38
CA ILE A 13 6.23 -1.57 -14.28
C ILE A 13 5.66 -1.63 -15.70
N ASP A 14 4.78 -2.61 -15.92
CA ASP A 14 3.99 -2.72 -17.15
C ASP A 14 2.82 -1.75 -17.06
N GLU A 15 2.77 -0.75 -17.94
CA GLU A 15 1.75 0.31 -17.90
C GLU A 15 0.33 -0.21 -18.03
N LEU A 16 0.07 -1.17 -18.94
CA LEU A 16 -1.27 -1.72 -19.13
C LEU A 16 -1.74 -2.53 -17.92
N ALA A 17 -0.84 -3.33 -17.35
CA ALA A 17 -1.13 -4.09 -16.15
C ALA A 17 -1.35 -3.15 -14.95
N LEU A 18 -0.58 -2.06 -14.87
CA LEU A 18 -0.74 -1.05 -13.83
C LEU A 18 -2.10 -0.34 -13.93
N GLU A 19 -2.50 0.07 -15.13
CA GLU A 19 -3.80 0.72 -15.34
C GLU A 19 -4.96 -0.19 -14.91
N SER A 20 -4.97 -1.45 -15.36
CA SER A 20 -5.97 -2.45 -14.95
C SER A 20 -6.02 -2.64 -13.44
N TYR A 21 -4.87 -2.70 -12.80
CA TYR A 21 -4.75 -2.86 -11.35
C TYR A 21 -5.33 -1.65 -10.61
N ILE A 22 -4.97 -0.44 -11.03
CA ILE A 22 -5.48 0.80 -10.42
C ILE A 22 -7.00 0.91 -10.61
N GLU A 23 -7.52 0.62 -11.81
CA GLU A 23 -8.96 0.63 -12.08
C GLU A 23 -9.71 -0.32 -11.15
N LYS A 24 -9.16 -1.51 -10.92
CA LYS A 24 -9.75 -2.48 -9.99
C LYS A 24 -9.81 -1.93 -8.57
N LEU A 25 -8.74 -1.31 -8.09
CA LEU A 25 -8.71 -0.70 -6.76
C LEU A 25 -9.71 0.45 -6.65
N LEU A 26 -9.82 1.29 -7.68
CA LEU A 26 -10.77 2.40 -7.70
C LEU A 26 -12.22 1.91 -7.68
N LYS A 27 -12.50 0.80 -8.32
CA LYS A 27 -13.85 0.25 -8.43
C LYS A 27 -14.30 -0.49 -7.17
N GLU A 28 -13.41 -1.26 -6.55
CA GLU A 28 -13.76 -2.23 -5.53
C GLU A 28 -13.16 -1.93 -4.15
N GLY A 29 -12.30 -0.93 -4.06
CA GLY A 29 -11.60 -0.56 -2.83
C GLY A 29 -12.10 0.74 -2.22
N VAL A 30 -11.44 1.12 -1.12
CA VAL A 30 -11.59 2.44 -0.51
C VAL A 30 -10.40 3.29 -0.93
N VAL A 31 -10.68 4.46 -1.48
CA VAL A 31 -9.67 5.38 -2.00
C VAL A 31 -9.75 6.69 -1.24
N ILE A 32 -8.63 7.15 -0.74
CA ILE A 32 -8.47 8.46 -0.10
C ILE A 32 -7.51 9.27 -0.95
N VAL A 33 -7.86 10.51 -1.25
CA VAL A 33 -6.99 11.42 -2.00
C VAL A 33 -6.72 12.70 -1.21
N ALA A 34 -5.52 13.22 -1.33
CA ALA A 34 -5.13 14.52 -0.82
C ALA A 34 -5.10 15.51 -1.99
N ILE A 35 -5.81 16.63 -1.85
CA ILE A 35 -5.94 17.64 -2.90
C ILE A 35 -5.43 18.98 -2.36
N GLU A 36 -4.57 19.63 -3.14
CA GLU A 36 -4.09 20.98 -2.86
C GLU A 36 -4.15 21.79 -4.17
N ASN A 37 -4.75 22.98 -4.13
CA ASN A 37 -4.89 23.86 -5.30
C ASN A 37 -5.52 23.15 -6.53
N ASN A 38 -6.56 22.35 -6.29
CA ASN A 38 -7.26 21.55 -7.30
C ASN A 38 -6.40 20.44 -7.97
N GLU A 39 -5.26 20.11 -7.38
CA GLU A 39 -4.40 19.04 -7.87
C GLU A 39 -4.32 17.90 -6.83
N VAL A 40 -4.32 16.67 -7.30
CA VAL A 40 -4.09 15.50 -6.44
C VAL A 40 -2.61 15.43 -6.10
N ILE A 41 -2.28 15.58 -4.83
CA ILE A 41 -0.89 15.53 -4.33
C ILE A 41 -0.57 14.24 -3.59
N GLY A 42 -1.55 13.40 -3.36
CA GLY A 42 -1.36 12.09 -2.73
C GLY A 42 -2.60 11.23 -2.85
N ALA A 43 -2.41 9.93 -2.73
CA ALA A 43 -3.49 8.96 -2.74
C ALA A 43 -3.14 7.73 -1.92
N LEU A 44 -4.16 7.17 -1.27
CA LEU A 44 -4.12 5.86 -0.62
C LEU A 44 -5.19 5.00 -1.27
N LEU A 45 -4.80 3.84 -1.79
CA LEU A 45 -5.69 2.89 -2.41
C LEU A 45 -5.68 1.60 -1.60
N SER A 46 -6.85 1.12 -1.23
CA SER A 46 -7.01 -0.11 -0.45
C SER A 46 -8.05 -1.02 -1.10
N CYS A 47 -8.01 -2.29 -0.72
CA CYS A 47 -8.96 -3.29 -1.16
C CYS A 47 -9.12 -4.35 -0.07
N PRO A 48 -10.15 -5.21 -0.16
CA PRO A 48 -10.19 -6.39 0.70
C PRO A 48 -8.90 -7.20 0.58
N LEU A 49 -8.42 -7.74 1.69
CA LEU A 49 -7.17 -8.54 1.69
C LEU A 49 -7.28 -9.78 0.79
N THR A 50 -8.50 -10.25 0.54
CA THR A 50 -8.76 -11.36 -0.39
C THR A 50 -8.28 -11.09 -1.82
N PHE A 51 -8.01 -9.83 -2.18
CA PHE A 51 -7.48 -9.45 -3.49
C PHE A 51 -5.95 -9.56 -3.58
N ASP A 52 -5.26 -9.73 -2.45
CA ASP A 52 -3.81 -9.87 -2.42
C ASP A 52 -3.41 -11.30 -2.74
N GLU A 53 -2.81 -11.50 -3.92
CA GLU A 53 -2.37 -12.82 -4.39
C GLU A 53 -1.17 -13.36 -3.60
N TYR A 54 -0.48 -12.53 -2.85
CA TYR A 54 0.73 -12.89 -2.12
C TYR A 54 0.47 -13.13 -0.63
N VAL A 55 -0.79 -13.04 -0.16
CA VAL A 55 -1.10 -13.24 1.24
C VAL A 55 -0.61 -14.61 1.73
N THR A 56 0.10 -14.62 2.86
CA THR A 56 0.73 -15.83 3.38
C THR A 56 -0.25 -16.69 4.19
N SER A 57 0.09 -17.98 4.34
CA SER A 57 -0.66 -18.89 5.21
C SER A 57 -0.67 -18.42 6.66
N GLU A 58 0.41 -17.81 7.13
CA GLU A 58 0.47 -17.24 8.47
C GLU A 58 -0.65 -16.23 8.72
N ILE A 59 -0.99 -15.43 7.72
CA ILE A 59 -2.10 -14.47 7.80
C ILE A 59 -3.43 -15.20 7.69
N THR A 60 -3.61 -16.05 6.69
CA THR A 60 -4.90 -16.71 6.42
C THR A 60 -5.33 -17.67 7.52
N GLU A 61 -4.39 -18.24 8.24
CA GLU A 61 -4.67 -19.15 9.37
C GLU A 61 -5.02 -18.42 10.67
N ASN A 62 -4.57 -17.16 10.80
CA ASN A 62 -4.73 -16.41 12.06
C ASN A 62 -5.71 -15.24 11.98
N PHE A 63 -6.21 -14.90 10.81
CA PHE A 63 -7.13 -13.79 10.59
C PHE A 63 -8.29 -14.20 9.70
N ALA A 64 -9.45 -13.61 9.94
CA ALA A 64 -10.61 -13.70 9.05
C ALA A 64 -10.32 -12.78 7.83
N VAL A 65 -9.76 -13.33 6.77
CA VAL A 65 -9.24 -12.57 5.63
C VAL A 65 -10.31 -11.66 4.99
N GLU A 66 -11.55 -12.12 4.98
CA GLU A 66 -12.71 -11.36 4.47
C GLU A 66 -13.04 -10.12 5.30
N LYS A 67 -12.50 -10.05 6.54
CA LYS A 67 -12.64 -8.89 7.42
C LYS A 67 -11.36 -8.06 7.52
N CYS A 68 -10.39 -8.36 6.67
CA CYS A 68 -9.14 -7.63 6.63
C CYS A 68 -9.11 -6.72 5.40
N VAL A 69 -8.61 -5.50 5.59
CA VAL A 69 -8.35 -4.57 4.50
C VAL A 69 -6.85 -4.55 4.21
N TYR A 70 -6.52 -4.46 2.93
CA TYR A 70 -5.15 -4.33 2.46
C TYR A 70 -4.94 -2.92 1.91
N VAL A 71 -4.02 -2.17 2.51
CA VAL A 71 -3.57 -0.89 1.97
C VAL A 71 -2.56 -1.22 0.87
N ALA A 72 -3.06 -1.23 -0.36
CA ALA A 72 -2.31 -1.72 -1.51
C ALA A 72 -1.27 -0.71 -2.01
N GLU A 73 -1.67 0.57 -2.05
CA GLU A 73 -0.80 1.63 -2.55
C GLU A 73 -0.97 2.91 -1.73
N MET A 74 0.15 3.56 -1.46
CA MET A 74 0.15 4.91 -0.91
C MET A 74 1.21 5.73 -1.63
N MET A 75 0.78 6.84 -2.22
CA MET A 75 1.61 7.67 -3.09
C MET A 75 1.51 9.12 -2.65
N VAL A 76 2.62 9.81 -2.64
CA VAL A 76 2.68 11.27 -2.41
C VAL A 76 3.54 11.87 -3.50
N ALA A 77 3.01 12.89 -4.16
CA ALA A 77 3.73 13.62 -5.20
C ALA A 77 5.07 14.14 -4.65
N GLU A 78 6.11 14.09 -5.48
CA GLU A 78 7.46 14.41 -5.05
C GLU A 78 7.56 15.79 -4.39
N GLN A 79 6.93 16.80 -4.97
CA GLN A 79 6.92 18.17 -4.44
C GLN A 79 6.12 18.32 -3.13
N ALA A 80 5.28 17.35 -2.79
CA ALA A 80 4.47 17.37 -1.57
C ALA A 80 5.04 16.48 -0.45
N ARG A 81 6.15 15.80 -0.69
CA ARG A 81 6.79 14.93 0.31
C ARG A 81 7.37 15.75 1.47
N GLY A 82 7.43 15.11 2.64
CA GLY A 82 7.96 15.76 3.85
C GLY A 82 7.00 16.71 4.53
N LYS A 83 5.74 16.79 4.10
CA LYS A 83 4.69 17.68 4.65
C LYS A 83 3.62 16.94 5.46
N GLY A 84 3.83 15.66 5.77
CA GLY A 84 2.86 14.88 6.54
C GLY A 84 1.65 14.38 5.77
N ILE A 85 1.68 14.40 4.44
CA ILE A 85 0.54 13.97 3.59
C ILE A 85 0.25 12.48 3.80
N GLY A 86 1.26 11.63 3.87
CA GLY A 86 1.08 10.19 4.11
C GLY A 86 0.37 9.91 5.44
N GLN A 87 0.73 10.62 6.49
CA GLN A 87 0.06 10.51 7.79
C GLN A 87 -1.40 10.95 7.71
N GLN A 88 -1.68 12.05 7.00
CA GLN A 88 -3.04 12.54 6.81
C GLN A 88 -3.90 11.55 6.01
N LEU A 89 -3.32 10.93 4.97
CA LEU A 89 -4.01 9.90 4.18
C LEU A 89 -4.40 8.70 5.05
N LEU A 90 -3.48 8.20 5.86
CA LEU A 90 -3.76 7.08 6.77
C LEU A 90 -4.79 7.46 7.84
N THR A 91 -4.69 8.64 8.41
CA THR A 91 -5.67 9.13 9.40
C THR A 91 -7.07 9.18 8.78
N ALA A 92 -7.21 9.78 7.60
CA ALA A 92 -8.48 9.83 6.89
C ALA A 92 -9.02 8.44 6.55
N PHE A 93 -8.13 7.52 6.17
CA PHE A 93 -8.48 6.13 5.91
C PHE A 93 -9.08 5.45 7.15
N PHE A 94 -8.43 5.56 8.31
CA PHE A 94 -8.93 4.95 9.54
C PHE A 94 -10.23 5.59 10.04
N GLU A 95 -10.47 6.85 9.75
CA GLU A 95 -11.68 7.57 10.11
C GLU A 95 -12.83 7.37 9.14
N SER A 96 -12.56 6.87 7.93
CA SER A 96 -13.58 6.66 6.90
C SER A 96 -14.65 5.67 7.36
N PRO A 97 -15.94 5.98 7.14
CA PRO A 97 -17.02 5.03 7.42
C PRO A 97 -16.88 3.73 6.62
N ASP A 98 -16.30 3.80 5.41
CA ASP A 98 -16.17 2.66 4.51
C ASP A 98 -15.19 1.61 5.02
N THR A 99 -14.31 1.96 5.97
CA THR A 99 -13.36 1.03 6.57
C THR A 99 -13.88 0.36 7.84
N LYS A 100 -15.04 0.78 8.36
CA LYS A 100 -15.59 0.28 9.63
C LYS A 100 -16.00 -1.20 9.59
N GLN A 101 -16.19 -1.75 8.41
CA GLN A 101 -16.47 -3.17 8.23
C GLN A 101 -15.27 -4.08 8.50
N TYR A 102 -14.06 -3.53 8.47
CA TYR A 102 -12.83 -4.30 8.65
C TYR A 102 -12.37 -4.31 10.11
N SER A 103 -11.90 -5.47 10.55
CA SER A 103 -11.34 -5.64 11.89
C SER A 103 -9.83 -5.43 11.95
N ASP A 104 -9.16 -5.69 10.84
CA ASP A 104 -7.71 -5.68 10.74
C ASP A 104 -7.25 -5.06 9.43
N ALA A 105 -6.11 -4.36 9.48
CA ALA A 105 -5.49 -3.77 8.30
C ALA A 105 -4.09 -4.34 8.12
N PHE A 106 -3.74 -4.62 6.88
CA PHE A 106 -2.41 -5.04 6.47
C PHE A 106 -1.85 -4.09 5.43
N ILE A 107 -0.54 -3.90 5.47
CA ILE A 107 0.20 -3.17 4.46
C ILE A 107 1.49 -3.93 4.17
N ARG A 108 1.89 -4.01 2.91
CA ARG A 108 3.11 -4.69 2.51
C ARG A 108 4.11 -3.66 2.01
N VAL A 109 5.32 -3.68 2.54
CA VAL A 109 6.34 -2.68 2.25
C VAL A 109 7.69 -3.35 2.05
N TRP A 110 8.49 -2.78 1.14
CA TRP A 110 9.88 -3.19 0.95
C TRP A 110 10.68 -2.93 2.22
N ASP A 111 11.48 -3.91 2.68
CA ASP A 111 12.22 -3.82 3.93
C ASP A 111 13.24 -2.67 3.96
N LYS A 112 13.69 -2.22 2.78
CA LYS A 112 14.62 -1.10 2.64
C LYS A 112 13.94 0.27 2.60
N ASN A 113 12.61 0.30 2.53
CA ASN A 113 11.85 1.55 2.57
C ASN A 113 11.64 2.02 4.01
N VAL A 114 12.75 2.41 4.65
CA VAL A 114 12.76 2.75 6.08
C VAL A 114 11.85 3.92 6.44
N GLY A 115 11.69 4.88 5.52
CA GLY A 115 10.80 6.02 5.72
C GLY A 115 9.34 5.62 5.80
N ALA A 116 8.90 4.74 4.90
CA ALA A 116 7.54 4.22 4.90
C ALA A 116 7.27 3.36 6.13
N ILE A 117 8.21 2.49 6.49
CA ILE A 117 8.09 1.64 7.68
C ILE A 117 7.95 2.49 8.94
N ALA A 118 8.77 3.53 9.10
CA ALA A 118 8.68 4.44 10.23
C ALA A 118 7.32 5.13 10.31
N LEU A 119 6.78 5.57 9.17
CA LEU A 119 5.44 6.17 9.11
C LEU A 119 4.36 5.16 9.56
N TYR A 120 4.40 3.95 9.03
CA TYR A 120 3.41 2.92 9.35
C TYR A 120 3.47 2.52 10.83
N GLU A 121 4.65 2.36 11.38
CA GLU A 121 4.83 2.07 12.81
C GLU A 121 4.30 3.21 13.68
N LYS A 122 4.58 4.45 13.30
CA LYS A 122 4.03 5.64 13.97
C LYS A 122 2.49 5.64 13.95
N MET A 123 1.89 5.13 12.87
CA MET A 123 0.44 5.04 12.72
C MET A 123 -0.18 3.79 13.36
N GLY A 124 0.60 3.00 14.08
CA GLY A 124 0.12 1.87 14.87
C GLY A 124 0.23 0.51 14.21
N PHE A 125 0.87 0.42 13.04
CA PHE A 125 1.19 -0.87 12.43
C PHE A 125 2.40 -1.51 13.10
N ALA A 126 2.43 -2.84 13.13
CA ALA A 126 3.58 -3.59 13.61
C ALA A 126 3.94 -4.70 12.61
N PRO A 127 5.23 -5.02 12.45
CA PRO A 127 5.65 -6.13 11.59
C PRO A 127 4.99 -7.43 12.00
N TYR A 128 4.52 -8.21 11.03
CA TYR A 128 3.85 -9.48 11.28
C TYR A 128 4.57 -10.64 10.60
N THR A 129 4.77 -10.57 9.29
CA THR A 129 5.48 -11.61 8.53
C THR A 129 6.15 -10.98 7.30
N SER A 130 6.94 -11.75 6.58
CA SER A 130 7.61 -11.27 5.38
C SER A 130 7.57 -12.28 4.25
N ILE A 131 7.71 -11.79 3.03
CA ILE A 131 7.81 -12.61 1.83
C ILE A 131 8.97 -12.12 0.95
N GLU A 132 9.42 -13.01 0.08
CA GLU A 132 10.34 -12.65 -1.00
C GLU A 132 9.56 -12.49 -2.30
N GLN A 133 9.84 -11.43 -3.03
CA GLN A 133 9.30 -11.22 -4.37
C GLN A 133 10.43 -10.99 -5.35
N THR A 134 10.39 -11.70 -6.48
CA THR A 134 11.32 -11.46 -7.59
C THR A 134 10.70 -10.41 -8.50
N LYS A 135 11.44 -9.32 -8.70
CA LYS A 135 11.02 -8.20 -9.53
C LYS A 135 12.00 -8.00 -10.69
N ARG A 136 11.52 -7.39 -11.78
CA ARG A 136 12.36 -7.00 -12.90
C ARG A 136 12.80 -5.55 -12.69
N LYS A 137 14.08 -5.25 -13.02
CA LYS A 137 14.57 -3.86 -12.99
C LYS A 137 13.79 -2.98 -13.96
N ALA A 138 13.78 -1.67 -13.72
CA ALA A 138 13.02 -0.70 -14.50
C ALA A 138 13.34 -0.73 -16.00
N ASP A 139 14.57 -1.08 -16.38
CA ASP A 139 15.00 -1.24 -17.79
C ASP A 139 14.62 -2.59 -18.40
N GLY A 140 14.06 -3.51 -17.61
CA GLY A 140 13.66 -4.84 -18.05
C GLY A 140 14.80 -5.83 -18.24
N SER A 141 16.06 -5.46 -17.97
CA SER A 141 17.25 -6.27 -18.30
C SER A 141 17.53 -7.40 -17.34
N GLU A 142 17.26 -7.21 -16.05
CA GLU A 142 17.58 -8.17 -14.99
C GLU A 142 16.44 -8.28 -13.99
N THR A 143 16.43 -9.38 -13.22
CA THR A 143 15.56 -9.55 -12.06
C THR A 143 16.34 -9.32 -10.77
N PHE A 144 15.64 -8.96 -9.72
CA PHE A 144 16.19 -8.84 -8.37
C PHE A 144 15.15 -9.30 -7.35
N VAL A 145 15.63 -9.68 -6.16
CA VAL A 145 14.78 -10.16 -5.07
C VAL A 145 14.53 -9.02 -4.09
N MET A 146 13.25 -8.82 -3.74
CA MET A 146 12.84 -7.88 -2.71
C MET A 146 12.27 -8.64 -1.51
N GLN A 147 12.73 -8.28 -0.32
CA GLN A 147 12.07 -8.70 0.91
C GLN A 147 10.95 -7.72 1.21
N LYS A 148 9.73 -8.21 1.30
CA LYS A 148 8.56 -7.41 1.63
C LYS A 148 8.05 -7.81 3.01
N ILE A 149 7.79 -6.82 3.85
CA ILE A 149 7.25 -7.03 5.19
C ILE A 149 5.76 -6.74 5.17
N TYR A 150 4.95 -7.64 5.73
CA TYR A 150 3.57 -7.34 6.08
C TYR A 150 3.53 -6.71 7.45
N LEU A 151 2.97 -5.54 7.54
CA LEU A 151 2.69 -4.85 8.77
C LEU A 151 1.19 -4.95 9.06
N HIS A 152 0.84 -5.13 10.30
CA HIS A 152 -0.55 -5.35 10.76
C HIS A 152 -0.97 -4.27 11.75
N LYS A 153 -2.21 -3.87 11.67
CA LYS A 153 -2.86 -3.00 12.65
C LYS A 153 -4.28 -3.48 12.91
N LYS A 154 -4.64 -3.60 14.17
CA LYS A 154 -6.03 -3.84 14.55
C LYS A 154 -6.83 -2.56 14.36
N MET A 155 -7.98 -2.64 13.69
CA MET A 155 -8.77 -1.45 13.33
C MET A 155 -9.64 -0.91 14.47
N ASN A 156 -10.03 -1.77 15.39
CA ASN A 156 -10.89 -1.38 16.52
C ASN A 156 -10.53 -2.11 17.78
#